data_e1a0688f267019fd1420751e19c9361f
#
_entry.id   e1a0688f267019fd1420751e19c9361f
#
_cell.length_a   1.000
_cell.length_b   1.000
_cell.length_c   1.000
_cell.angle_alpha   90.00
_cell.angle_beta   90.00
_cell.angle_gamma   90.00
#
_symmetry.space_group_name_H-M   'P 1'
#
loop_
_entity.id
_entity.type
_entity.pdbx_description
1 polymer ?
#
loop_
_entity_poly.entity_id
_entity_poly.type
_entity_poly.pdbx_seq_one_letter_code
_entity_poly.pdbx_strand_id
1 'polypeptide(L)'
;MSGANARKRLMIELESTRSTFLAVIDALSTEDLQRSSNIAGWTNGEILFHMAFGFLIIPSLVRMIRFWSLFPKSFSKPFAALLDVSTPLFNWINALGPHLGARIYVGNSVGKKYGRAYVKIVRMLKSSTDTDLAAGMYYPKSWDPLFGSYVTLEELFHYPSAHLLSHLEQVATEQA
;
A
#
# COMPACT_ATOMS: atom_id res chain seq x y z
N MET A 1 8.68 -1.73 23.77
CA MET A 1 9.77 -1.18 22.92
C MET A 1 9.53 0.31 22.80
N SER A 2 10.59 1.16 22.87
CA SER A 2 10.42 2.62 22.74
C SER A 2 9.94 2.94 21.31
N GLY A 3 8.98 3.85 21.13
CA GLY A 3 8.45 4.26 19.84
C GLY A 3 9.48 4.94 18.93
N ALA A 4 10.57 5.47 19.48
CA ALA A 4 11.71 5.92 18.69
C ALA A 4 12.34 4.76 17.90
N ASN A 5 12.37 3.54 18.46
CA ASN A 5 12.83 2.35 17.77
C ASN A 5 11.84 1.87 16.70
N ALA A 6 10.53 2.00 16.95
CA ALA A 6 9.50 1.67 15.95
C ALA A 6 9.60 2.58 14.73
N ARG A 7 9.66 3.91 14.92
CA ARG A 7 9.84 4.86 13.82
C ARG A 7 11.11 4.61 13.00
N LYS A 8 12.24 4.37 13.68
CA LYS A 8 13.52 4.07 13.01
C LYS A 8 13.41 2.80 12.16
N ARG A 9 12.81 1.73 12.71
CA ARG A 9 12.58 0.47 11.98
C ARG A 9 11.71 0.69 10.75
N LEU A 10 10.56 1.36 10.90
CA LEU A 10 9.65 1.66 9.80
C LEU A 10 10.31 2.55 8.72
N MET A 11 11.17 3.50 9.10
CA MET A 11 11.91 4.32 8.16
C MET A 11 12.88 3.49 7.31
N ILE A 12 13.63 2.57 7.93
CA ILE A 12 14.56 1.67 7.23
C ILE A 12 13.77 0.76 6.30
N GLU A 13 12.67 0.21 6.78
CA GLU A 13 11.79 -0.67 6.02
C GLU A 13 11.20 0.02 4.79
N LEU A 14 10.64 1.22 4.95
CA LEU A 14 10.09 2.01 3.84
C LEU A 14 11.16 2.37 2.79
N GLU A 15 12.39 2.67 3.21
CA GLU A 15 13.48 2.94 2.26
C GLU A 15 13.92 1.67 1.53
N SER A 16 14.03 0.54 2.22
CA SER A 16 14.30 -0.75 1.59
C SER A 16 13.22 -1.09 0.56
N THR A 17 11.95 -0.95 0.93
CA THR A 17 10.81 -1.19 0.04
C THR A 17 10.85 -0.28 -1.19
N ARG A 18 11.18 1.00 -0.98
CA ARG A 18 11.36 1.95 -2.09
C ARG A 18 12.47 1.51 -3.04
N SER A 19 13.61 1.14 -2.50
CA SER A 19 14.77 0.71 -3.30
C SER A 19 14.44 -0.56 -4.10
N THR A 20 13.77 -1.52 -3.48
CA THR A 20 13.31 -2.75 -4.14
C THR A 20 12.34 -2.45 -5.29
N PHE A 21 11.33 -1.60 -5.04
CA PHE A 21 10.35 -1.26 -6.08
C PHE A 21 10.99 -0.55 -7.28
N LEU A 22 11.91 0.39 -7.04
CA LEU A 22 12.60 1.09 -8.11
C LEU A 22 13.51 0.13 -8.90
N ALA A 23 14.21 -0.78 -8.22
CA ALA A 23 15.02 -1.80 -8.88
C ALA A 23 14.19 -2.72 -9.79
N VAL A 24 12.97 -3.10 -9.38
CA VAL A 24 12.04 -3.86 -10.22
C VAL A 24 11.64 -3.07 -11.46
N ILE A 25 11.30 -1.77 -11.32
CA ILE A 25 10.96 -0.91 -12.46
C ILE A 25 12.15 -0.80 -13.43
N ASP A 26 13.34 -0.57 -12.91
CA ASP A 26 14.55 -0.37 -13.73
C ASP A 26 15.01 -1.66 -14.45
N ALA A 27 14.65 -2.82 -13.92
CA ALA A 27 14.96 -4.12 -14.51
C ALA A 27 14.01 -4.53 -15.64
N LEU A 28 12.85 -3.90 -15.78
CA LEU A 28 11.84 -4.26 -16.79
C LEU A 28 11.90 -3.34 -18.01
N SER A 29 12.02 -3.93 -19.19
CA SER A 29 11.86 -3.23 -20.47
C SER A 29 10.40 -2.86 -20.74
N THR A 30 10.16 -2.05 -21.76
CA THR A 30 8.80 -1.72 -22.23
C THR A 30 8.05 -2.98 -22.67
N GLU A 31 8.74 -3.95 -23.26
CA GLU A 31 8.17 -5.23 -23.69
C GLU A 31 7.78 -6.09 -22.49
N ASP A 32 8.66 -6.15 -21.46
CA ASP A 32 8.37 -6.88 -20.22
C ASP A 32 7.13 -6.33 -19.51
N LEU A 33 6.93 -5.03 -19.55
CA LEU A 33 5.72 -4.40 -18.96
C LEU A 33 4.41 -4.86 -19.61
N GLN A 34 4.45 -5.23 -20.90
CA GLN A 34 3.29 -5.74 -21.64
C GLN A 34 3.12 -7.26 -21.52
N ARG A 35 4.13 -7.95 -21.01
CA ARG A 35 4.08 -9.40 -20.83
C ARG A 35 3.09 -9.78 -19.74
N SER A 36 2.41 -10.93 -19.91
CA SER A 36 1.56 -11.51 -18.87
C SER A 36 2.36 -11.74 -17.60
N SER A 37 1.80 -11.34 -16.47
CA SER A 37 2.37 -11.62 -15.15
C SER A 37 2.04 -13.05 -14.70
N ASN A 38 2.53 -13.45 -13.53
CA ASN A 38 2.18 -14.72 -12.91
C ASN A 38 0.75 -14.70 -12.30
N ILE A 39 0.03 -13.58 -12.39
CA ILE A 39 -1.41 -13.51 -12.09
C ILE A 39 -2.21 -13.56 -13.39
N ALA A 40 -3.19 -14.48 -13.43
CA ALA A 40 -4.08 -14.61 -14.58
C ALA A 40 -4.82 -13.29 -14.88
N GLY A 41 -4.75 -12.85 -16.11
CA GLY A 41 -5.45 -11.67 -16.60
C GLY A 41 -4.75 -10.32 -16.34
N TRP A 42 -3.55 -10.31 -15.75
CA TRP A 42 -2.77 -9.09 -15.51
C TRP A 42 -1.41 -9.14 -16.22
N THR A 43 -0.97 -7.97 -16.70
CA THR A 43 0.40 -7.77 -17.20
C THR A 43 1.35 -7.35 -16.06
N ASN A 44 2.66 -7.42 -16.29
CA ASN A 44 3.65 -6.91 -15.34
C ASN A 44 3.44 -5.42 -15.05
N GLY A 45 3.06 -4.62 -16.05
CA GLY A 45 2.76 -3.20 -15.85
C GLY A 45 1.58 -2.96 -14.91
N GLU A 46 0.56 -3.82 -14.95
CA GLU A 46 -0.61 -3.76 -14.08
C GLU A 46 -0.27 -4.16 -12.64
N ILE A 47 0.58 -5.19 -12.46
CA ILE A 47 1.12 -5.56 -11.13
C ILE A 47 1.94 -4.41 -10.54
N LEU A 48 2.84 -3.81 -11.33
CA LEU A 48 3.65 -2.67 -10.87
C LEU A 48 2.78 -1.48 -10.45
N PHE A 49 1.72 -1.20 -11.23
CA PHE A 49 0.78 -0.16 -10.85
C PHE A 49 0.06 -0.50 -9.55
N HIS A 50 -0.38 -1.76 -9.39
CA HIS A 50 -1.05 -2.24 -8.17
C HIS A 50 -0.13 -2.13 -6.93
N MET A 51 1.12 -2.54 -7.04
CA MET A 51 2.11 -2.35 -5.97
C MET A 51 2.29 -0.87 -5.61
N ALA A 52 2.39 0.02 -6.62
CA ALA A 52 2.48 1.45 -6.39
C ALA A 52 1.21 2.02 -5.74
N PHE A 53 0.04 1.49 -6.08
CA PHE A 53 -1.24 1.91 -5.51
C PHE A 53 -1.30 1.66 -4.00
N GLY A 54 -0.72 0.55 -3.50
CA GLY A 54 -0.56 0.29 -2.08
C GLY A 54 0.16 1.42 -1.32
N PHE A 55 1.13 2.09 -1.97
CA PHE A 55 1.77 3.30 -1.42
C PHE A 55 0.90 4.55 -1.55
N LEU A 56 0.24 4.72 -2.69
CA LEU A 56 -0.55 5.92 -2.98
C LEU A 56 -1.72 6.12 -2.02
N ILE A 57 -2.31 5.04 -1.53
CA ILE A 57 -3.47 5.06 -0.63
C ILE A 57 -3.10 5.42 0.82
N ILE A 58 -1.87 5.10 1.27
CA ILE A 58 -1.43 5.26 2.67
C ILE A 58 -1.69 6.65 3.25
N PRO A 59 -1.33 7.76 2.58
CA PRO A 59 -1.59 9.08 3.12
C PRO A 59 -3.05 9.36 3.43
N SER A 60 -3.98 8.75 2.69
CA SER A 60 -5.42 8.89 2.94
C SER A 60 -5.85 8.05 4.13
N LEU A 61 -5.36 6.81 4.23
CA LEU A 61 -5.63 5.92 5.36
C LEU A 61 -5.04 6.47 6.67
N VAL A 62 -3.84 7.06 6.64
CA VAL A 62 -3.25 7.74 7.81
C VAL A 62 -4.17 8.85 8.33
N ARG A 63 -4.71 9.68 7.43
CA ARG A 63 -5.65 10.74 7.83
C ARG A 63 -6.94 10.17 8.42
N MET A 64 -7.44 9.09 7.82
CA MET A 64 -8.64 8.41 8.28
C MET A 64 -8.44 7.83 9.68
N ILE A 65 -7.33 7.13 9.94
CA ILE A 65 -7.02 6.61 11.28
C ILE A 65 -6.89 7.76 12.28
N ARG A 66 -6.17 8.83 11.94
CA ARG A 66 -6.02 10.01 12.81
C ARG A 66 -7.37 10.67 13.12
N PHE A 67 -8.28 10.73 12.16
CA PHE A 67 -9.63 11.23 12.39
C PHE A 67 -10.40 10.33 13.38
N TRP A 68 -10.41 9.01 13.16
CA TRP A 68 -11.12 8.09 14.04
C TRP A 68 -10.50 7.97 15.43
N SER A 69 -9.19 8.20 15.57
CA SER A 69 -8.51 8.20 16.88
C SER A 69 -8.91 9.36 17.80
N LEU A 70 -9.61 10.37 17.29
CA LEU A 70 -10.20 11.43 18.10
C LEU A 70 -11.43 10.95 18.91
N PHE A 71 -11.97 9.79 18.57
CA PHE A 71 -13.16 9.21 19.17
C PHE A 71 -12.83 7.91 19.93
N PRO A 72 -13.71 7.45 20.85
CA PRO A 72 -13.58 6.11 21.44
C PRO A 72 -13.47 5.02 20.36
N LYS A 73 -12.63 4.01 20.56
CA LYS A 73 -12.35 2.95 19.56
C LYS A 73 -13.60 2.35 18.93
N SER A 74 -14.65 2.13 19.73
CA SER A 74 -15.92 1.53 19.28
C SER A 74 -16.64 2.34 18.21
N PHE A 75 -16.39 3.66 18.11
CA PHE A 75 -17.07 4.54 17.16
C PHE A 75 -16.70 4.25 15.69
N SER A 76 -15.55 3.66 15.43
CA SER A 76 -15.17 3.25 14.08
C SER A 76 -15.75 1.90 13.64
N LYS A 77 -16.38 1.11 14.55
CA LYS A 77 -17.02 -0.18 14.18
C LYS A 77 -18.14 -0.05 13.16
N PRO A 78 -19.14 0.86 13.35
CA PRO A 78 -20.20 1.04 12.34
C PRO A 78 -19.64 1.48 10.99
N PHE A 79 -18.60 2.32 10.99
CA PHE A 79 -17.94 2.72 9.75
C PHE A 79 -17.23 1.55 9.07
N ALA A 80 -16.51 0.71 9.82
CA ALA A 80 -15.91 -0.50 9.27
C ALA A 80 -16.96 -1.46 8.69
N ALA A 81 -18.11 -1.61 9.37
CA ALA A 81 -19.21 -2.41 8.86
C ALA A 81 -19.82 -1.83 7.56
N LEU A 82 -19.94 -0.49 7.46
CA LEU A 82 -20.38 0.17 6.23
C LEU A 82 -19.39 -0.09 5.06
N LEU A 83 -18.09 0.00 5.33
CA LEU A 83 -17.05 -0.32 4.35
C LEU A 83 -17.13 -1.81 3.95
N ASP A 84 -17.40 -2.71 4.90
CA ASP A 84 -17.51 -4.15 4.63
C ASP A 84 -18.67 -4.47 3.68
N VAL A 85 -19.80 -3.79 3.82
CA VAL A 85 -20.93 -3.90 2.86
C VAL A 85 -20.53 -3.42 1.47
N SER A 86 -19.59 -2.48 1.34
CA SER A 86 -19.10 -1.98 0.05
C SER A 86 -18.00 -2.87 -0.59
N THR A 87 -17.66 -4.01 0.00
CA THR A 87 -16.65 -4.95 -0.49
C THR A 87 -16.81 -5.35 -1.98
N PRO A 88 -18.00 -5.63 -2.51
CA PRO A 88 -18.16 -5.94 -3.93
C PRO A 88 -17.68 -4.80 -4.84
N LEU A 89 -18.01 -3.54 -4.48
CA LEU A 89 -17.55 -2.36 -5.20
C LEU A 89 -16.03 -2.18 -5.08
N PHE A 90 -15.49 -2.39 -3.88
CA PHE A 90 -14.05 -2.35 -3.65
C PHE A 90 -13.30 -3.38 -4.50
N ASN A 91 -13.77 -4.63 -4.52
CA ASN A 91 -13.18 -5.70 -5.33
C ASN A 91 -13.21 -5.37 -6.83
N TRP A 92 -14.31 -4.80 -7.31
CA TRP A 92 -14.44 -4.35 -8.70
C TRP A 92 -13.42 -3.24 -9.02
N ILE A 93 -13.27 -2.23 -8.15
CA ILE A 93 -12.28 -1.16 -8.30
C ILE A 93 -10.86 -1.74 -8.26
N ASN A 94 -10.59 -2.68 -7.35
CA ASN A 94 -9.28 -3.30 -7.20
C ASN A 94 -8.92 -4.19 -8.41
N ALA A 95 -9.89 -4.82 -9.05
CA ALA A 95 -9.69 -5.60 -10.26
C ALA A 95 -9.46 -4.72 -11.49
N LEU A 96 -10.24 -3.64 -11.67
CA LEU A 96 -10.16 -2.77 -12.85
C LEU A 96 -9.13 -1.65 -12.72
N GLY A 97 -8.84 -1.21 -11.48
CA GLY A 97 -7.91 -0.12 -11.20
C GLY A 97 -6.54 -0.31 -11.85
N PRO A 98 -5.90 -1.47 -11.75
CA PRO A 98 -4.62 -1.75 -12.39
C PRO A 98 -4.67 -1.65 -13.91
N HIS A 99 -5.71 -2.16 -14.57
CA HIS A 99 -5.88 -2.06 -16.02
C HIS A 99 -5.96 -0.60 -16.51
N LEU A 100 -6.72 0.24 -15.82
CA LEU A 100 -6.83 1.65 -16.14
C LEU A 100 -5.59 2.43 -15.74
N GLY A 101 -5.07 2.13 -14.55
CA GLY A 101 -3.91 2.82 -13.99
C GLY A 101 -2.63 2.56 -14.78
N ALA A 102 -2.38 1.33 -15.20
CA ALA A 102 -1.21 0.98 -16.00
C ALA A 102 -1.23 1.64 -17.38
N ARG A 103 -2.41 1.86 -18.00
CA ARG A 103 -2.53 2.60 -19.26
C ARG A 103 -2.13 4.06 -19.15
N ILE A 104 -2.38 4.68 -18.00
CA ILE A 104 -2.11 6.11 -17.76
C ILE A 104 -0.68 6.30 -17.22
N TYR A 105 -0.20 5.36 -16.43
CA TYR A 105 1.07 5.43 -15.71
C TYR A 105 1.97 4.25 -16.08
N VAL A 106 2.74 4.40 -17.15
CA VAL A 106 3.68 3.39 -17.63
C VAL A 106 5.12 3.75 -17.21
N GLY A 107 5.91 2.75 -16.80
CA GLY A 107 7.35 2.88 -16.56
C GLY A 107 7.72 4.00 -15.58
N ASN A 108 8.58 4.93 -16.01
CA ASN A 108 9.10 6.02 -15.17
C ASN A 108 8.03 6.93 -14.54
N SER A 109 6.81 6.98 -15.08
CA SER A 109 5.73 7.79 -14.51
C SER A 109 5.17 7.16 -13.23
N VAL A 110 5.12 5.83 -13.13
CA VAL A 110 4.76 5.10 -11.91
C VAL A 110 5.81 5.36 -10.83
N GLY A 111 7.10 5.24 -11.15
CA GLY A 111 8.20 5.52 -10.24
C GLY A 111 8.17 6.95 -9.67
N LYS A 112 7.86 7.95 -10.50
CA LYS A 112 7.72 9.35 -10.04
C LYS A 112 6.54 9.54 -9.06
N LYS A 113 5.39 8.91 -9.33
CA LYS A 113 4.24 8.96 -8.40
C LYS A 113 4.52 8.24 -7.10
N TYR A 114 5.11 7.05 -7.19
CA TYR A 114 5.57 6.29 -6.06
C TYR A 114 6.52 7.11 -5.18
N GLY A 115 7.55 7.75 -5.76
CA GLY A 115 8.50 8.61 -5.05
C GLY A 115 7.81 9.77 -4.31
N ARG A 116 6.80 10.41 -4.91
CA ARG A 116 6.01 11.45 -4.25
C ARG A 116 5.21 10.91 -3.06
N ALA A 117 4.60 9.73 -3.20
CA ALA A 117 3.89 9.06 -2.12
C ALA A 117 4.84 8.69 -0.97
N TYR A 118 6.00 8.12 -1.29
CA TYR A 118 7.06 7.81 -0.34
C TYR A 118 7.47 9.02 0.51
N VAL A 119 7.81 10.15 -0.14
CA VAL A 119 8.18 11.39 0.58
C VAL A 119 7.08 11.83 1.54
N LYS A 120 5.81 11.71 1.13
CA LYS A 120 4.67 12.07 1.95
C LYS A 120 4.49 11.13 3.14
N ILE A 121 4.62 9.81 2.92
CA ILE A 121 4.54 8.79 3.97
C ILE A 121 5.65 9.01 5.01
N VAL A 122 6.89 9.17 4.55
CA VAL A 122 8.04 9.43 5.43
C VAL A 122 7.83 10.69 6.28
N ARG A 123 7.30 11.77 5.69
CA ARG A 123 6.98 13.00 6.43
C ARG A 123 5.92 12.74 7.49
N MET A 124 4.87 11.99 7.17
CA MET A 124 3.81 11.64 8.11
C MET A 124 4.33 10.75 9.25
N LEU A 125 5.18 9.76 8.93
CA LEU A 125 5.81 8.90 9.94
C LEU A 125 6.74 9.71 10.87
N LYS A 126 7.57 10.60 10.33
CA LYS A 126 8.46 11.46 11.12
C LYS A 126 7.69 12.37 12.09
N SER A 127 6.51 12.85 11.71
CA SER A 127 5.65 13.69 12.55
C SER A 127 4.78 12.90 13.52
N SER A 128 4.76 11.57 13.47
CA SER A 128 3.96 10.74 14.37
C SER A 128 4.66 10.53 15.71
N THR A 129 3.93 10.71 16.79
CA THR A 129 4.35 10.35 18.16
C THR A 129 4.14 8.85 18.39
N ASP A 130 4.62 8.36 19.54
CA ASP A 130 4.38 6.96 19.96
C ASP A 130 2.88 6.69 20.19
N THR A 131 2.18 7.69 20.72
CA THR A 131 0.73 7.64 20.89
C THR A 131 0.01 7.59 19.54
N ASP A 132 0.48 8.38 18.56
CA ASP A 132 -0.07 8.32 17.21
C ASP A 132 0.13 6.93 16.58
N LEU A 133 1.31 6.33 16.72
CA LEU A 133 1.59 5.00 16.16
C LEU A 133 0.69 3.91 16.76
N ALA A 134 0.33 4.04 18.05
CA ALA A 134 -0.58 3.13 18.73
C ALA A 134 -2.07 3.42 18.43
N ALA A 135 -2.38 4.59 17.86
CA ALA A 135 -3.73 4.96 17.47
C ALA A 135 -4.17 4.11 16.27
N GLY A 136 -5.46 3.75 16.22
CA GLY A 136 -5.99 2.89 15.17
C GLY A 136 -7.50 3.01 15.04
N MET A 137 -8.05 2.25 14.09
CA MET A 137 -9.48 2.12 13.84
C MET A 137 -9.86 0.69 13.46
N TYR A 138 -11.13 0.35 13.59
CA TYR A 138 -11.66 -0.88 13.00
C TYR A 138 -11.65 -0.77 11.47
N TYR A 139 -11.28 -1.87 10.81
CA TYR A 139 -11.11 -1.97 9.37
C TYR A 139 -11.79 -3.24 8.83
N PRO A 140 -12.41 -3.23 7.65
CA PRO A 140 -13.05 -4.41 7.07
C PRO A 140 -11.98 -5.44 6.64
N LYS A 141 -12.01 -6.62 7.26
CA LYS A 141 -11.07 -7.71 6.93
C LYS A 141 -11.20 -8.22 5.48
N SER A 142 -12.38 -8.02 4.89
CA SER A 142 -12.68 -8.46 3.52
C SER A 142 -11.95 -7.64 2.45
N TRP A 143 -11.41 -6.46 2.81
CA TRP A 143 -10.78 -5.56 1.84
C TRP A 143 -9.32 -5.93 1.55
N ASP A 144 -8.60 -6.37 2.56
CA ASP A 144 -7.20 -6.74 2.39
C ASP A 144 -6.79 -7.76 3.47
N PRO A 145 -6.27 -8.96 3.09
CA PRO A 145 -5.87 -9.99 4.03
C PRO A 145 -4.67 -9.62 4.90
N LEU A 146 -3.90 -8.59 4.51
CA LEU A 146 -2.75 -8.10 5.28
C LEU A 146 -3.17 -7.28 6.50
N PHE A 147 -4.44 -6.87 6.58
CA PHE A 147 -4.97 -6.14 7.71
C PHE A 147 -5.79 -7.00 8.66
N GLY A 148 -5.63 -6.73 9.98
CA GLY A 148 -6.54 -7.24 11.00
C GLY A 148 -7.87 -6.48 11.04
N SER A 149 -8.76 -6.88 11.97
CA SER A 149 -10.03 -6.15 12.18
C SER A 149 -9.87 -4.79 12.85
N TYR A 150 -8.71 -4.51 13.42
CA TYR A 150 -8.31 -3.22 13.98
C TYR A 150 -6.91 -2.92 13.48
N VAL A 151 -6.72 -1.77 12.85
CA VAL A 151 -5.46 -1.36 12.22
C VAL A 151 -4.92 -0.14 12.92
N THR A 152 -3.70 -0.24 13.42
CA THR A 152 -2.95 0.88 14.01
C THR A 152 -2.17 1.66 12.96
N LEU A 153 -1.72 2.87 13.28
CA LEU A 153 -0.82 3.60 12.38
C LEU A 153 0.53 2.91 12.21
N GLU A 154 1.03 2.19 13.23
CA GLU A 154 2.27 1.41 13.10
C GLU A 154 2.09 0.31 12.04
N GLU A 155 1.01 -0.48 12.13
CA GLU A 155 0.68 -1.51 11.14
C GLU A 155 0.44 -0.92 9.75
N LEU A 156 -0.24 0.24 9.68
CA LEU A 156 -0.46 0.92 8.41
C LEU A 156 0.84 1.40 7.75
N PHE A 157 1.84 1.86 8.52
CA PHE A 157 3.14 2.23 7.96
C PHE A 157 3.99 1.02 7.56
N HIS A 158 3.74 -0.16 8.14
CA HIS A 158 4.33 -1.43 7.73
C HIS A 158 3.70 -1.99 6.44
N TYR A 159 2.42 -1.75 6.22
CA TYR A 159 1.65 -2.30 5.11
C TYR A 159 2.30 -2.14 3.72
N PRO A 160 2.88 -0.99 3.31
CA PRO A 160 3.51 -0.85 2.01
C PRO A 160 4.57 -1.90 1.72
N SER A 161 5.34 -2.28 2.74
CA SER A 161 6.39 -3.29 2.63
C SER A 161 5.81 -4.69 2.50
N ALA A 162 4.86 -5.04 3.34
CA ALA A 162 4.17 -6.32 3.28
C ALA A 162 3.44 -6.49 1.93
N HIS A 163 2.76 -5.45 1.46
CA HIS A 163 2.04 -5.45 0.18
C HIS A 163 2.99 -5.59 -1.01
N LEU A 164 4.11 -4.87 -1.03
CA LEU A 164 5.11 -5.04 -2.09
C LEU A 164 5.62 -6.48 -2.12
N LEU A 165 6.05 -7.01 -0.98
CA LEU A 165 6.62 -8.36 -0.89
C LEU A 165 5.63 -9.44 -1.34
N SER A 166 4.34 -9.30 -1.03
CA SER A 166 3.31 -10.25 -1.46
C SER A 166 3.09 -10.30 -2.98
N HIS A 167 3.54 -9.26 -3.70
CA HIS A 167 3.37 -9.15 -5.14
C HIS A 167 4.66 -9.31 -5.96
N LEU A 168 5.84 -9.35 -5.32
CA LEU A 168 7.11 -9.44 -6.05
C LEU A 168 7.22 -10.69 -6.93
N GLU A 169 6.81 -11.85 -6.43
CA GLU A 169 6.84 -13.13 -7.15
C GLU A 169 5.82 -13.20 -8.30
N GLN A 170 4.93 -12.24 -8.37
CA GLN A 170 3.89 -12.17 -9.39
C GLN A 170 4.38 -11.46 -10.67
N VAL A 171 5.51 -10.76 -10.59
CA VAL A 171 6.17 -10.17 -11.76
C VAL A 171 6.91 -11.25 -12.53
N ALA A 172 6.50 -11.55 -13.77
CA ALA A 172 7.18 -12.51 -14.63
C ALA A 172 8.45 -11.90 -15.25
N THR A 173 9.59 -12.55 -15.07
CA THR A 173 10.86 -12.21 -15.72
C THR A 173 11.29 -13.31 -16.68
N GLU A 174 12.18 -13.02 -17.64
CA GLU A 174 12.67 -14.02 -18.60
C GLU A 174 13.49 -15.18 -17.98
N GLN A 175 13.76 -15.13 -16.67
CA GLN A 175 14.61 -16.12 -15.99
C GLN A 175 13.80 -17.17 -15.18
N ALA A 176 12.51 -17.31 -15.43
CA ALA A 176 11.70 -18.35 -14.80
C ALA A 176 11.33 -19.45 -15.79
#